data_4469e4ecaf4ebeefe178263002b81f87
#
_entry.id   4469e4ecaf4ebeefe178263002b81f87
#
_cell.length_a   1.000
_cell.length_b   1.000
_cell.length_c   1.000
_cell.angle_alpha   90.00
_cell.angle_beta   90.00
_cell.angle_gamma   90.00
#
_symmetry.space_group_name_H-M   'P 1'
#
loop_
_entity.id
_entity.type
_entity.pdbx_description
1 polymer ?
#
loop_
_entity_poly.entity_id
_entity_poly.type
_entity_poly.pdbx_seq_one_letter_code
_entity_poly.pdbx_strand_id
1 'polypeptide(L)'
;LLQSFQQFRAKPASSSSPSSSAPSKSTPTNMVYVSTRSTTLWMLLLLLQNLVTIKSFEVYWNIPTFMCNQFGFEFSSVNRTYSVVQNRNDTFRGNAVSILYDPGKFPALLEKPSTKTLYKRNGGVPQEGNLTEHLEIFERHLDELIPDRNFSGIGIIDFESWRPIYRQNFGSLQPYKDLSVKIERERHPYWSGNHLEREATRRFEATGREFMEQTLLLAKQRRPQAAWGYYAFPYCFNMNGAASTRSENCSPEVQRENNRIMWLFDGSDIIFPSVYLREKLSPSEREQLIRGRVREAVRVAQRTKPRRKVLTYLRYVYTDSIQYLTECLR
;
A
#
# COMPACT_ATOMS: atom_id res chain seq x y z
N LEU A 1 -20.63 -10.68 -6.47
CA LEU A 1 -19.74 -9.75 -7.21
C LEU A 1 -20.36 -9.20 -8.52
N LEU A 2 -21.36 -9.87 -9.12
CA LEU A 2 -21.83 -9.60 -10.48
C LEU A 2 -23.08 -8.70 -10.61
N GLN A 3 -23.80 -8.38 -9.55
CA GLN A 3 -25.10 -7.67 -9.66
C GLN A 3 -25.05 -6.14 -9.56
N SER A 4 -23.93 -5.52 -9.26
CA SER A 4 -23.88 -4.08 -8.93
C SER A 4 -23.30 -3.15 -10.00
N PHE A 5 -22.96 -3.65 -11.18
CA PHE A 5 -22.34 -2.79 -12.22
C PHE A 5 -23.34 -2.06 -13.14
N GLN A 6 -24.65 -2.21 -12.96
CA GLN A 6 -25.65 -1.66 -13.90
C GLN A 6 -26.13 -0.22 -13.61
N GLN A 7 -25.64 0.50 -12.62
CA GLN A 7 -26.21 1.82 -12.23
C GLN A 7 -25.28 3.03 -12.38
N PHE A 8 -24.31 3.02 -13.27
CA PHE A 8 -23.56 4.27 -13.56
C PHE A 8 -23.95 4.83 -14.95
N ARG A 9 -25.09 5.56 -15.02
CA ARG A 9 -25.40 6.46 -16.13
C ARG A 9 -25.06 7.88 -15.74
N ALA A 10 -23.97 8.43 -16.29
CA ALA A 10 -23.65 9.84 -16.18
C ALA A 10 -24.62 10.68 -17.02
N LYS A 11 -25.12 11.79 -16.46
CA LYS A 11 -25.86 12.81 -17.21
C LYS A 11 -24.89 13.65 -18.01
N PRO A 12 -25.21 14.02 -19.28
CA PRO A 12 -24.38 14.92 -20.05
C PRO A 12 -24.56 16.39 -19.59
N ALA A 13 -23.43 17.12 -19.52
CA ALA A 13 -23.42 18.54 -19.24
C ALA A 13 -23.82 19.32 -20.50
N SER A 14 -24.73 20.28 -20.35
CA SER A 14 -25.20 21.22 -21.39
C SER A 14 -24.17 22.32 -21.64
N SER A 15 -23.82 22.51 -22.89
CA SER A 15 -23.00 23.62 -23.38
C SER A 15 -23.85 24.84 -23.61
N SER A 16 -23.47 26.00 -23.09
CA SER A 16 -23.99 27.32 -23.49
C SER A 16 -22.82 28.20 -23.94
N SER A 17 -22.89 28.64 -25.18
CA SER A 17 -22.00 29.61 -25.80
C SER A 17 -22.51 31.03 -25.57
N PRO A 18 -21.66 32.06 -25.42
CA PRO A 18 -22.07 33.45 -25.50
C PRO A 18 -21.65 34.09 -26.84
N SER A 19 -22.53 34.94 -27.29
CA SER A 19 -22.49 35.73 -28.52
C SER A 19 -21.54 36.93 -28.46
N SER A 20 -21.05 37.31 -29.64
CA SER A 20 -20.18 38.42 -29.95
C SER A 20 -20.92 39.76 -30.11
N SER A 21 -20.29 40.85 -29.72
CA SER A 21 -20.52 42.19 -30.35
C SER A 21 -19.24 43.04 -30.31
N ALA A 22 -18.86 43.59 -31.42
CA ALA A 22 -17.76 44.55 -31.65
C ALA A 22 -18.33 45.89 -32.18
N PRO A 23 -17.53 46.89 -32.58
CA PRO A 23 -16.76 47.84 -31.79
C PRO A 23 -17.08 49.29 -32.14
N SER A 24 -16.56 50.29 -31.45
CA SER A 24 -16.49 51.67 -31.92
C SER A 24 -15.06 52.23 -31.83
N LYS A 25 -14.71 52.99 -32.89
CA LYS A 25 -13.42 53.66 -33.13
C LYS A 25 -13.35 55.00 -32.44
N SER A 26 -12.18 55.39 -31.94
CA SER A 26 -11.74 56.80 -31.86
C SER A 26 -10.20 56.89 -31.90
N THR A 27 -9.69 57.90 -32.55
CA THR A 27 -8.35 58.18 -33.03
C THR A 27 -7.46 58.94 -32.02
N PRO A 28 -6.17 59.29 -32.34
CA PRO A 28 -5.05 58.92 -31.45
C PRO A 28 -4.43 60.15 -30.75
N THR A 29 -3.79 59.89 -29.62
CA THR A 29 -2.88 60.88 -28.99
C THR A 29 -1.50 60.26 -28.83
N ASN A 30 -0.47 60.95 -29.33
CA ASN A 30 0.93 60.53 -29.23
C ASN A 30 1.39 60.47 -27.78
N MET A 31 1.85 59.30 -27.35
CA MET A 31 2.57 59.13 -26.11
C MET A 31 3.87 58.34 -26.33
N VAL A 32 4.91 58.84 -25.73
CA VAL A 32 6.28 58.32 -25.77
C VAL A 32 6.34 56.87 -25.32
N TYR A 33 6.80 56.01 -26.20
CA TYR A 33 6.97 54.57 -25.92
C TYR A 33 8.22 54.36 -25.04
N VAL A 34 8.03 54.23 -23.74
CA VAL A 34 9.00 53.53 -22.87
C VAL A 34 8.72 52.04 -23.01
N SER A 35 9.74 51.29 -23.45
CA SER A 35 9.66 49.85 -23.72
C SER A 35 9.30 49.05 -22.46
N THR A 36 8.02 48.82 -22.25
CA THR A 36 7.47 47.97 -21.14
C THR A 36 7.40 46.50 -21.50
N ARG A 37 7.97 46.06 -22.63
CA ARG A 37 7.89 44.65 -23.07
C ARG A 37 8.73 43.69 -22.24
N SER A 38 9.72 44.18 -21.48
CA SER A 38 10.58 43.29 -20.68
C SER A 38 9.95 42.93 -19.33
N THR A 39 9.27 43.86 -18.67
CA THR A 39 8.72 43.64 -17.31
C THR A 39 7.49 42.74 -17.31
N THR A 40 6.62 42.82 -18.34
CA THR A 40 5.45 41.94 -18.47
C THR A 40 5.84 40.50 -18.76
N LEU A 41 6.89 40.27 -19.54
CA LEU A 41 7.39 38.90 -19.82
C LEU A 41 7.99 38.25 -18.55
N TRP A 42 8.70 39.01 -17.74
CA TRP A 42 9.24 38.54 -16.46
C TRP A 42 8.14 38.28 -15.43
N MET A 43 7.08 39.10 -15.37
CA MET A 43 5.91 38.85 -14.54
C MET A 43 5.13 37.61 -14.98
N LEU A 44 4.96 37.40 -16.29
CA LEU A 44 4.32 36.19 -16.81
C LEU A 44 5.15 34.94 -16.51
N LEU A 45 6.47 35.00 -16.64
CA LEU A 45 7.39 33.92 -16.26
C LEU A 45 7.35 33.60 -14.74
N LEU A 46 7.28 34.62 -13.89
CA LEU A 46 7.12 34.48 -12.46
C LEU A 46 5.75 33.92 -12.05
N LEU A 47 4.68 34.29 -12.77
CA LEU A 47 3.34 33.73 -12.60
C LEU A 47 3.28 32.27 -13.06
N LEU A 48 3.97 31.91 -14.15
CA LEU A 48 4.08 30.54 -14.61
C LEU A 48 4.91 29.64 -13.67
N GLN A 49 5.90 30.20 -12.99
CA GLN A 49 6.67 29.47 -11.96
C GLN A 49 5.88 29.21 -10.68
N ASN A 50 4.83 29.98 -10.42
CA ASN A 50 3.91 29.79 -9.30
C ASN A 50 2.64 28.97 -9.64
N LEU A 51 2.58 28.39 -10.85
CA LEU A 51 1.63 27.32 -11.11
C LEU A 51 2.05 26.14 -10.24
N VAL A 52 1.57 26.13 -9.00
CA VAL A 52 1.54 24.94 -8.14
C VAL A 52 0.84 23.88 -8.97
N THR A 53 1.62 22.99 -9.54
CA THR A 53 1.07 21.78 -10.15
C THR A 53 0.34 21.06 -9.03
N ILE A 54 -0.96 21.25 -8.94
CA ILE A 54 -1.83 20.42 -8.12
C ILE A 54 -1.60 19.02 -8.66
N LYS A 55 -0.73 18.25 -7.97
CA LYS A 55 -0.56 16.84 -8.31
C LYS A 55 -1.94 16.22 -8.19
N SER A 56 -2.48 15.83 -9.32
CA SER A 56 -3.76 15.13 -9.38
C SER A 56 -3.70 13.90 -8.46
N PHE A 57 -4.79 13.61 -7.79
CA PHE A 57 -4.93 12.40 -6.99
C PHE A 57 -4.82 11.20 -7.96
N GLU A 58 -3.82 10.34 -7.75
CA GLU A 58 -3.58 9.17 -8.61
C GLU A 58 -4.28 7.94 -8.01
N VAL A 59 -5.09 7.28 -8.80
CA VAL A 59 -5.72 6.00 -8.47
C VAL A 59 -5.10 4.90 -9.31
N TYR A 60 -4.65 3.84 -8.68
CA TYR A 60 -4.11 2.66 -9.32
C TYR A 60 -5.11 1.51 -9.29
N TRP A 61 -5.35 0.90 -10.44
CA TRP A 61 -6.25 -0.24 -10.61
C TRP A 61 -5.51 -1.55 -10.38
N ASN A 62 -5.55 -2.07 -9.15
CA ASN A 62 -4.93 -3.33 -8.78
C ASN A 62 -6.00 -4.34 -8.35
N ILE A 63 -6.84 -4.74 -9.29
CA ILE A 63 -7.96 -5.64 -9.09
C ILE A 63 -7.78 -6.87 -10.00
N PRO A 64 -8.01 -8.12 -9.51
CA PRO A 64 -7.88 -9.34 -10.31
C PRO A 64 -9.09 -9.53 -11.25
N THR A 65 -9.30 -8.59 -12.17
CA THR A 65 -10.43 -8.55 -13.12
C THR A 65 -10.44 -9.70 -14.11
N PHE A 66 -9.28 -10.35 -14.33
CA PHE A 66 -9.21 -11.58 -15.12
C PHE A 66 -10.18 -12.69 -14.65
N MET A 67 -10.54 -12.68 -13.35
CA MET A 67 -11.56 -13.59 -12.80
C MET A 67 -12.96 -13.32 -13.34
N CYS A 68 -13.21 -12.14 -13.90
CA CYS A 68 -14.50 -11.74 -14.45
C CYS A 68 -14.64 -12.09 -15.95
N ASN A 69 -13.52 -12.41 -16.63
CA ASN A 69 -13.51 -12.70 -18.07
C ASN A 69 -14.43 -13.89 -18.44
N GLN A 70 -14.50 -14.91 -17.58
CA GLN A 70 -15.39 -16.06 -17.75
C GLN A 70 -16.87 -15.68 -17.75
N PHE A 71 -17.22 -14.47 -17.31
CA PHE A 71 -18.59 -13.94 -17.28
C PHE A 71 -18.81 -12.86 -18.36
N GLY A 72 -17.85 -12.66 -19.27
CA GLY A 72 -17.94 -11.68 -20.35
C GLY A 72 -17.76 -10.23 -19.93
N PHE A 73 -17.24 -9.95 -18.72
CA PHE A 73 -16.96 -8.58 -18.27
C PHE A 73 -15.52 -8.18 -18.64
N GLU A 74 -15.40 -7.02 -19.28
CA GLU A 74 -14.13 -6.40 -19.65
C GLU A 74 -13.93 -5.08 -18.91
N PHE A 75 -12.70 -4.84 -18.46
CA PHE A 75 -12.29 -3.64 -17.73
C PHE A 75 -11.17 -2.87 -18.42
N SER A 76 -10.82 -3.22 -19.64
CA SER A 76 -9.71 -2.62 -20.41
C SER A 76 -9.88 -1.12 -20.70
N SER A 77 -11.11 -0.59 -20.60
CA SER A 77 -11.42 0.84 -20.81
C SER A 77 -11.45 1.69 -19.53
N VAL A 78 -11.29 1.09 -18.35
CA VAL A 78 -11.41 1.79 -17.05
C VAL A 78 -10.45 2.97 -16.93
N ASN A 79 -9.22 2.81 -17.41
CA ASN A 79 -8.24 3.89 -17.41
C ASN A 79 -8.70 5.12 -18.21
N ARG A 80 -9.31 4.91 -19.38
CA ARG A 80 -9.80 6.02 -20.23
C ARG A 80 -11.05 6.67 -19.66
N THR A 81 -11.93 5.86 -19.05
CA THR A 81 -13.22 6.35 -18.54
C THR A 81 -13.06 7.11 -17.21
N TYR A 82 -12.13 6.68 -16.36
CA TYR A 82 -12.01 7.18 -14.98
C TYR A 82 -10.64 7.78 -14.67
N SER A 83 -9.75 7.91 -15.65
CA SER A 83 -8.38 8.44 -15.47
C SER A 83 -7.56 7.71 -14.40
N VAL A 84 -7.81 6.41 -14.21
CA VAL A 84 -7.04 5.58 -13.29
C VAL A 84 -5.81 4.99 -14.00
N VAL A 85 -4.74 4.76 -13.25
CA VAL A 85 -3.56 4.05 -13.74
C VAL A 85 -3.86 2.55 -13.75
N GLN A 86 -3.85 1.93 -14.92
CA GLN A 86 -4.18 0.53 -15.14
C GLN A 86 -3.09 -0.14 -15.98
N ASN A 87 -2.84 -1.42 -15.73
CA ASN A 87 -1.98 -2.22 -16.58
C ASN A 87 -2.54 -2.33 -18.01
N ARG A 88 -1.67 -2.42 -19.00
CA ARG A 88 -2.08 -2.65 -20.40
C ARG A 88 -2.90 -3.92 -20.49
N ASN A 89 -3.97 -3.87 -21.28
CA ASN A 89 -4.89 -4.99 -21.52
C ASN A 89 -5.50 -5.55 -20.22
N ASP A 90 -5.65 -4.73 -19.19
CA ASP A 90 -6.19 -5.11 -17.89
C ASP A 90 -5.50 -6.34 -17.26
N THR A 91 -4.22 -6.52 -17.52
CA THR A 91 -3.46 -7.62 -16.90
C THR A 91 -3.29 -7.37 -15.41
N PHE A 92 -3.43 -8.41 -14.60
CA PHE A 92 -3.32 -8.28 -13.14
C PHE A 92 -1.90 -7.91 -12.69
N ARG A 93 -0.89 -8.47 -13.36
CA ARG A 93 0.51 -8.08 -13.24
C ARG A 93 0.98 -7.56 -14.58
N GLY A 94 1.45 -6.32 -14.62
CA GLY A 94 1.78 -5.67 -15.89
C GLY A 94 2.72 -4.48 -15.71
N ASN A 95 2.67 -3.58 -16.65
CA ASN A 95 3.64 -2.48 -16.74
C ASN A 95 3.46 -1.38 -15.68
N ALA A 96 2.26 -1.18 -15.13
CA ALA A 96 1.99 -0.12 -14.16
C ALA A 96 2.08 -0.61 -12.71
N VAL A 97 1.52 -1.78 -12.41
CA VAL A 97 1.49 -2.34 -11.07
C VAL A 97 1.56 -3.87 -11.10
N SER A 98 2.35 -4.45 -10.22
CA SER A 98 2.47 -5.90 -10.04
C SER A 98 2.58 -6.23 -8.55
N ILE A 99 1.62 -7.03 -8.06
CA ILE A 99 1.63 -7.53 -6.68
C ILE A 99 2.07 -9.00 -6.66
N LEU A 100 2.99 -9.31 -5.75
CA LEU A 100 3.52 -10.64 -5.51
C LEU A 100 2.94 -11.17 -4.19
N TYR A 101 2.02 -12.12 -4.28
CA TYR A 101 1.40 -12.75 -3.12
C TYR A 101 2.33 -13.81 -2.54
N ASP A 102 2.69 -13.66 -1.26
CA ASP A 102 3.53 -14.58 -0.49
C ASP A 102 4.73 -15.13 -1.28
N PRO A 103 5.54 -14.24 -1.92
CA PRO A 103 6.59 -14.67 -2.84
C PRO A 103 7.78 -15.27 -2.09
N GLY A 104 8.48 -16.20 -2.74
CA GLY A 104 9.60 -16.90 -2.12
C GLY A 104 9.14 -18.01 -1.18
N LYS A 105 9.94 -18.26 -0.14
CA LYS A 105 9.66 -19.27 0.87
C LYS A 105 9.85 -18.67 2.27
N PHE A 106 9.10 -17.62 2.57
CA PHE A 106 9.09 -17.06 3.92
C PHE A 106 8.76 -18.13 4.96
N PRO A 107 9.40 -18.15 6.15
CA PRO A 107 8.97 -18.97 7.26
C PRO A 107 7.49 -18.74 7.55
N ALA A 108 6.69 -19.81 7.67
CA ALA A 108 5.27 -19.66 7.96
C ALA A 108 4.68 -20.87 8.67
N LEU A 109 3.65 -20.63 9.49
CA LEU A 109 2.75 -21.62 10.03
C LEU A 109 1.50 -21.66 9.14
N LEU A 110 1.37 -22.70 8.35
CA LEU A 110 0.30 -22.85 7.37
C LEU A 110 -0.73 -23.87 7.88
N GLU A 111 -2.01 -23.56 7.65
CA GLU A 111 -3.09 -24.47 8.03
C GLU A 111 -3.34 -25.52 6.92
N LYS A 112 -3.40 -26.78 7.29
CA LYS A 112 -3.83 -27.85 6.39
C LYS A 112 -5.35 -27.74 6.18
N PRO A 113 -5.85 -27.61 4.96
CA PRO A 113 -7.29 -27.43 4.71
C PRO A 113 -8.15 -28.57 5.28
N SER A 114 -7.63 -29.81 5.22
CA SER A 114 -8.36 -31.02 5.62
C SER A 114 -8.48 -31.21 7.13
N THR A 115 -7.46 -30.85 7.90
CA THR A 115 -7.35 -31.16 9.34
C THR A 115 -7.36 -29.96 10.24
N LYS A 116 -7.26 -28.75 9.66
CA LYS A 116 -7.10 -27.48 10.39
C LYS A 116 -5.86 -27.42 11.29
N THR A 117 -4.93 -28.35 11.12
CA THR A 117 -3.67 -28.39 11.86
C THR A 117 -2.61 -27.53 11.20
N LEU A 118 -1.79 -26.86 12.01
CA LEU A 118 -0.67 -26.07 11.51
C LEU A 118 0.52 -26.95 11.14
N TYR A 119 1.15 -26.64 10.01
CA TYR A 119 2.44 -27.22 9.62
C TYR A 119 3.45 -26.10 9.32
N LYS A 120 4.73 -26.42 9.46
CA LYS A 120 5.82 -25.47 9.27
C LYS A 120 6.26 -25.44 7.81
N ARG A 121 6.27 -24.27 7.21
CA ARG A 121 7.01 -23.97 5.98
C ARG A 121 8.31 -23.27 6.39
N ASN A 122 9.45 -23.69 5.88
CA ASN A 122 10.76 -23.08 6.11
C ASN A 122 10.99 -22.72 7.61
N GLY A 123 10.94 -23.72 8.49
CA GLY A 123 11.14 -23.56 9.93
C GLY A 123 9.93 -23.03 10.72
N GLY A 124 8.95 -22.42 10.06
CA GLY A 124 7.70 -21.92 10.67
C GLY A 124 7.80 -20.54 11.29
N VAL A 125 8.95 -20.16 11.83
CA VAL A 125 9.25 -18.83 12.41
C VAL A 125 10.53 -18.27 11.82
N PRO A 126 10.73 -16.95 11.77
CA PRO A 126 11.89 -16.34 11.11
C PRO A 126 13.24 -16.94 11.57
N GLN A 127 13.44 -17.08 12.88
CA GLN A 127 14.71 -17.53 13.47
C GLN A 127 15.06 -19.00 13.20
N GLU A 128 14.19 -19.77 12.60
CA GLU A 128 14.42 -21.16 12.18
C GLU A 128 14.38 -21.31 10.65
N GLY A 129 14.23 -20.19 9.92
CA GLY A 129 14.14 -20.19 8.47
C GLY A 129 15.48 -20.24 7.77
N ASN A 130 15.50 -20.81 6.58
CA ASN A 130 16.62 -20.77 5.64
C ASN A 130 16.42 -19.58 4.70
N LEU A 131 17.16 -18.50 4.93
CA LEU A 131 17.09 -17.26 4.15
C LEU A 131 17.57 -17.49 2.70
N THR A 132 18.64 -18.25 2.51
CA THR A 132 19.19 -18.52 1.16
C THR A 132 18.15 -19.22 0.28
N GLU A 133 17.54 -20.29 0.78
CA GLU A 133 16.49 -21.02 0.06
C GLU A 133 15.28 -20.09 -0.25
N HIS A 134 14.92 -19.22 0.69
CA HIS A 134 13.85 -18.25 0.47
C HIS A 134 14.17 -17.29 -0.69
N LEU A 135 15.37 -16.73 -0.70
CA LEU A 135 15.79 -15.76 -1.72
C LEU A 135 15.92 -16.41 -3.12
N GLU A 136 16.43 -17.62 -3.21
CA GLU A 136 16.49 -18.37 -4.47
C GLU A 136 15.08 -18.63 -5.07
N ILE A 137 14.12 -18.97 -4.19
CA ILE A 137 12.73 -19.17 -4.62
C ILE A 137 12.08 -17.83 -4.96
N PHE A 138 12.36 -16.78 -4.19
CA PHE A 138 11.85 -15.44 -4.46
C PHE A 138 12.31 -14.92 -5.83
N GLU A 139 13.58 -15.12 -6.18
CA GLU A 139 14.12 -14.72 -7.46
C GLU A 139 13.40 -15.42 -8.63
N ARG A 140 13.16 -16.73 -8.50
CA ARG A 140 12.38 -17.48 -9.51
C ARG A 140 10.95 -16.94 -9.63
N HIS A 141 10.25 -16.74 -8.51
CA HIS A 141 8.91 -16.16 -8.54
C HIS A 141 8.90 -14.76 -9.16
N LEU A 142 9.93 -13.96 -8.91
CA LEU A 142 10.04 -12.63 -9.49
C LEU A 142 10.21 -12.71 -11.03
N ASP A 143 11.06 -13.62 -11.52
CA ASP A 143 11.28 -13.79 -12.94
C ASP A 143 10.05 -14.39 -13.66
N GLU A 144 9.29 -15.25 -13.00
CA GLU A 144 8.03 -15.82 -13.52
C GLU A 144 6.89 -14.79 -13.55
N LEU A 145 6.73 -14.02 -12.47
CA LEU A 145 5.57 -13.13 -12.29
C LEU A 145 5.79 -11.73 -12.88
N ILE A 146 7.04 -11.29 -12.99
CA ILE A 146 7.46 -10.03 -13.62
C ILE A 146 8.65 -10.31 -14.55
N PRO A 147 8.43 -10.95 -15.72
CA PRO A 147 9.51 -11.36 -16.61
C PRO A 147 10.27 -10.19 -17.24
N ASP A 148 9.65 -9.02 -17.38
CA ASP A 148 10.31 -7.83 -17.89
C ASP A 148 11.35 -7.29 -16.89
N ARG A 149 12.63 -7.41 -17.24
CA ARG A 149 13.74 -6.89 -16.42
C ARG A 149 13.80 -5.37 -16.37
N ASN A 150 13.17 -4.69 -17.33
CA ASN A 150 13.06 -3.23 -17.40
C ASN A 150 11.75 -2.73 -16.76
N PHE A 151 11.02 -3.59 -16.04
CA PHE A 151 9.81 -3.20 -15.33
C PHE A 151 10.09 -1.95 -14.48
N SER A 152 9.36 -0.87 -14.78
CA SER A 152 9.50 0.45 -14.14
C SER A 152 8.24 0.89 -13.40
N GLY A 153 7.29 -0.02 -13.24
CA GLY A 153 6.05 0.21 -12.50
C GLY A 153 6.21 0.07 -10.99
N ILE A 154 5.09 -0.15 -10.33
CA ILE A 154 5.00 -0.36 -8.89
C ILE A 154 5.04 -1.86 -8.58
N GLY A 155 6.06 -2.30 -7.86
CA GLY A 155 6.19 -3.65 -7.33
C GLY A 155 5.77 -3.73 -5.86
N ILE A 156 4.88 -4.66 -5.53
CA ILE A 156 4.34 -4.81 -4.19
C ILE A 156 4.61 -6.23 -3.70
N ILE A 157 5.26 -6.33 -2.53
CA ILE A 157 5.46 -7.61 -1.83
C ILE A 157 4.34 -7.75 -0.80
N ASP A 158 3.45 -8.70 -1.01
CA ASP A 158 2.34 -9.01 -0.10
C ASP A 158 2.68 -10.25 0.70
N PHE A 159 3.17 -10.03 1.91
CA PHE A 159 3.50 -11.06 2.88
C PHE A 159 2.84 -10.76 4.22
N GLU A 160 1.92 -11.61 4.66
CA GLU A 160 1.07 -11.37 5.83
C GLU A 160 1.14 -12.48 6.89
N SER A 161 1.98 -13.52 6.71
CA SER A 161 2.04 -14.67 7.63
C SER A 161 2.45 -14.27 9.06
N TRP A 162 3.34 -13.30 9.20
CA TRP A 162 3.71 -12.68 10.48
C TRP A 162 4.13 -11.21 10.29
N ARG A 163 4.25 -10.49 11.40
CA ARG A 163 4.71 -9.09 11.44
C ARG A 163 6.09 -9.01 12.07
N PRO A 164 7.00 -8.13 11.58
CA PRO A 164 8.38 -8.05 12.08
C PRO A 164 8.48 -7.56 13.54
N ILE A 165 7.45 -6.93 14.06
CA ILE A 165 7.33 -6.61 15.49
C ILE A 165 6.66 -7.77 16.21
N TYR A 166 7.39 -8.44 17.10
CA TYR A 166 6.95 -9.65 17.80
C TYR A 166 5.61 -9.45 18.53
N ARG A 167 5.46 -8.36 19.29
CA ARG A 167 4.22 -8.03 20.00
C ARG A 167 2.99 -7.95 19.09
N GLN A 168 3.17 -7.52 17.84
CA GLN A 168 2.07 -7.36 16.89
C GLN A 168 1.53 -8.70 16.37
N ASN A 169 2.16 -9.83 16.68
CA ASN A 169 1.68 -11.17 16.33
C ASN A 169 0.69 -11.65 17.38
N PHE A 170 -0.53 -11.15 17.36
CA PHE A 170 -1.64 -11.52 18.23
C PHE A 170 -2.82 -12.09 17.44
N GLY A 171 -3.83 -12.63 18.14
CA GLY A 171 -4.99 -13.25 17.50
C GLY A 171 -4.58 -14.49 16.72
N SER A 172 -4.93 -14.57 15.44
CA SER A 172 -4.54 -15.70 14.56
C SER A 172 -3.01 -15.87 14.41
N LEU A 173 -2.21 -14.85 14.74
CA LEU A 173 -0.75 -14.91 14.67
C LEU A 173 -0.08 -15.30 16.01
N GLN A 174 -0.85 -15.52 17.07
CA GLN A 174 -0.31 -15.94 18.36
C GLN A 174 0.55 -17.21 18.27
N PRO A 175 0.25 -18.23 17.43
CA PRO A 175 1.08 -19.42 17.29
C PRO A 175 2.54 -19.16 16.94
N TYR A 176 2.85 -18.04 16.25
CA TYR A 176 4.25 -17.66 15.97
C TYR A 176 5.02 -17.32 17.24
N LYS A 177 4.39 -16.64 18.20
CA LYS A 177 4.99 -16.33 19.49
C LYS A 177 5.15 -17.58 20.34
N ASP A 178 4.12 -18.41 20.38
CA ASP A 178 4.13 -19.65 21.15
C ASP A 178 5.24 -20.59 20.67
N LEU A 179 5.38 -20.77 19.36
CA LEU A 179 6.46 -21.56 18.78
C LEU A 179 7.83 -20.95 19.09
N SER A 180 7.97 -19.63 18.99
CA SER A 180 9.24 -18.95 19.28
C SER A 180 9.68 -19.17 20.73
N VAL A 181 8.77 -19.02 21.70
CA VAL A 181 9.07 -19.29 23.12
C VAL A 181 9.37 -20.78 23.37
N LYS A 182 8.64 -21.69 22.69
CA LYS A 182 8.91 -23.14 22.79
C LYS A 182 10.33 -23.45 22.33
N ILE A 183 10.79 -22.91 21.21
CA ILE A 183 12.14 -23.09 20.69
C ILE A 183 13.20 -22.63 21.71
N GLU A 184 13.00 -21.45 22.31
CA GLU A 184 13.94 -20.95 23.31
C GLU A 184 13.94 -21.82 24.59
N ARG A 185 12.80 -22.37 24.98
CA ARG A 185 12.71 -23.30 26.12
C ARG A 185 13.46 -24.60 25.88
N GLU A 186 13.41 -25.13 24.65
CA GLU A 186 14.17 -26.32 24.25
C GLU A 186 15.69 -26.04 24.25
N ARG A 187 16.11 -24.81 23.90
CA ARG A 187 17.53 -24.41 23.91
C ARG A 187 18.05 -24.06 25.31
N HIS A 188 17.16 -23.55 26.17
CA HIS A 188 17.49 -22.99 27.47
C HIS A 188 16.54 -23.51 28.55
N PRO A 189 16.59 -24.83 28.92
CA PRO A 189 15.60 -25.45 29.79
C PRO A 189 15.48 -24.80 31.19
N TYR A 190 16.55 -24.15 31.66
CA TYR A 190 16.62 -23.54 32.99
C TYR A 190 16.31 -22.05 33.04
N TRP A 191 15.97 -21.43 31.90
CA TRP A 191 15.63 -20.02 31.88
C TRP A 191 14.22 -19.78 32.39
N SER A 192 14.03 -18.64 33.06
CA SER A 192 12.70 -18.19 33.44
C SER A 192 11.88 -17.79 32.20
N GLY A 193 10.54 -17.83 32.32
CA GLY A 193 9.65 -17.46 31.23
C GLY A 193 9.94 -16.07 30.63
N ASN A 194 10.26 -15.07 31.48
CA ASN A 194 10.61 -13.72 31.03
C ASN A 194 11.92 -13.67 30.23
N HIS A 195 12.91 -14.51 30.54
CA HIS A 195 14.13 -14.59 29.75
C HIS A 195 13.88 -15.26 28.41
N LEU A 196 13.10 -16.33 28.39
CA LEU A 196 12.71 -17.02 27.15
C LEU A 196 11.94 -16.09 26.21
N GLU A 197 10.98 -15.35 26.71
CA GLU A 197 10.18 -14.43 25.88
C GLU A 197 11.03 -13.27 25.32
N ARG A 198 11.96 -12.72 26.11
CA ARG A 198 12.87 -11.67 25.62
C ARG A 198 13.78 -12.18 24.51
N GLU A 199 14.34 -13.39 24.65
CA GLU A 199 15.21 -13.96 23.63
C GLU A 199 14.43 -14.36 22.38
N ALA A 200 13.24 -14.97 22.55
CA ALA A 200 12.31 -15.23 21.45
C ALA A 200 11.99 -13.95 20.65
N THR A 201 11.68 -12.87 21.37
CA THR A 201 11.41 -11.55 20.76
C THR A 201 12.63 -11.05 19.98
N ARG A 202 13.81 -11.06 20.61
CA ARG A 202 15.05 -10.56 20.02
C ARG A 202 15.41 -11.32 18.74
N ARG A 203 15.38 -12.65 18.78
CA ARG A 203 15.73 -13.49 17.62
C ARG A 203 14.69 -13.38 16.52
N PHE A 204 13.40 -13.42 16.87
CA PHE A 204 12.32 -13.28 15.91
C PHE A 204 12.41 -11.95 15.15
N GLU A 205 12.54 -10.84 15.87
CA GLU A 205 12.58 -9.50 15.24
C GLU A 205 13.85 -9.29 14.41
N ALA A 206 15.01 -9.77 14.89
CA ALA A 206 16.27 -9.65 14.16
C ALA A 206 16.23 -10.44 12.84
N THR A 207 15.83 -11.70 12.89
CA THR A 207 15.78 -12.54 11.68
C THR A 207 14.58 -12.18 10.78
N GLY A 208 13.45 -11.79 11.37
CA GLY A 208 12.32 -11.28 10.61
C GLY A 208 12.67 -10.03 9.79
N ARG A 209 13.45 -9.12 10.38
CA ARG A 209 14.03 -7.98 9.68
C ARG A 209 14.90 -8.45 8.51
N GLU A 210 15.82 -9.37 8.74
CA GLU A 210 16.74 -9.88 7.73
C GLU A 210 16.00 -10.45 6.51
N PHE A 211 14.99 -11.31 6.74
CA PHE A 211 14.16 -11.85 5.67
C PHE A 211 13.52 -10.73 4.84
N MET A 212 12.88 -9.76 5.48
CA MET A 212 12.18 -8.70 4.76
C MET A 212 13.14 -7.74 4.05
N GLU A 213 14.24 -7.34 4.68
CA GLU A 213 15.23 -6.45 4.06
C GLU A 213 15.89 -7.10 2.84
N GLN A 214 16.35 -8.36 2.95
CA GLN A 214 17.02 -9.04 1.85
C GLN A 214 16.07 -9.33 0.68
N THR A 215 14.82 -9.66 0.96
CA THR A 215 13.79 -9.81 -0.09
C THR A 215 13.57 -8.51 -0.85
N LEU A 216 13.42 -7.40 -0.14
CA LEU A 216 13.24 -6.09 -0.75
C LEU A 216 14.47 -5.66 -1.56
N LEU A 217 15.66 -5.90 -1.02
CA LEU A 217 16.93 -5.59 -1.69
C LEU A 217 17.05 -6.40 -2.99
N LEU A 218 16.77 -7.69 -2.96
CA LEU A 218 16.82 -8.56 -4.14
C LEU A 218 15.79 -8.11 -5.20
N ALA A 219 14.57 -7.76 -4.81
CA ALA A 219 13.58 -7.21 -5.73
C ALA A 219 14.09 -5.96 -6.46
N LYS A 220 14.69 -5.03 -5.72
CA LYS A 220 15.28 -3.79 -6.26
C LYS A 220 16.50 -4.05 -7.14
N GLN A 221 17.32 -5.03 -6.82
CA GLN A 221 18.46 -5.44 -7.65
C GLN A 221 18.02 -6.05 -8.97
N ARG A 222 16.96 -6.88 -8.96
CA ARG A 222 16.48 -7.59 -10.15
C ARG A 222 15.55 -6.74 -11.03
N ARG A 223 14.86 -5.74 -10.48
CA ARG A 223 13.99 -4.77 -11.17
C ARG A 223 14.30 -3.35 -10.69
N PRO A 224 15.48 -2.81 -11.05
CA PRO A 224 16.00 -1.56 -10.47
C PRO A 224 15.24 -0.30 -10.88
N GLN A 225 14.45 -0.36 -11.95
CA GLN A 225 13.63 0.76 -12.41
C GLN A 225 12.26 0.81 -11.71
N ALA A 226 11.85 -0.26 -11.03
CA ALA A 226 10.58 -0.36 -10.35
C ALA A 226 10.63 0.31 -8.95
N ALA A 227 9.48 0.83 -8.53
CA ALA A 227 9.29 1.34 -7.17
C ALA A 227 8.69 0.25 -6.27
N TRP A 228 9.44 -0.18 -5.25
CA TRP A 228 9.09 -1.32 -4.42
C TRP A 228 8.62 -0.95 -3.02
N GLY A 229 7.74 -1.77 -2.44
CA GLY A 229 7.36 -1.70 -1.03
C GLY A 229 6.55 -2.91 -0.58
N TYR A 230 6.39 -3.02 0.74
CA TYR A 230 5.55 -4.05 1.35
C TYR A 230 4.12 -3.57 1.54
N TYR A 231 3.16 -4.45 1.24
CA TYR A 231 1.74 -4.25 1.50
C TYR A 231 1.45 -4.19 3.02
N ALA A 232 0.41 -3.45 3.39
CA ALA A 232 -0.20 -3.28 4.72
C ALA A 232 0.60 -2.45 5.75
N PHE A 233 1.83 -2.02 5.47
CA PHE A 233 2.62 -1.23 6.41
C PHE A 233 2.45 0.29 6.20
N PRO A 234 2.49 1.09 7.31
CA PRO A 234 2.55 0.70 8.72
C PRO A 234 1.21 0.19 9.26
N TYR A 235 1.27 -0.73 10.24
CA TYR A 235 0.08 -1.09 11.00
C TYR A 235 -0.32 0.02 11.98
N CYS A 236 -1.64 0.12 12.25
CA CYS A 236 -2.18 1.13 13.17
C CYS A 236 -3.07 0.51 14.25
N PHE A 237 -3.94 -0.44 13.90
CA PHE A 237 -4.90 -1.12 14.80
C PHE A 237 -5.92 -0.19 15.49
N ASN A 238 -6.08 1.03 15.02
CA ASN A 238 -6.84 2.10 15.66
C ASN A 238 -8.33 1.80 15.90
N MET A 239 -8.96 0.98 15.04
CA MET A 239 -10.37 0.58 15.17
C MET A 239 -10.52 -0.92 15.50
N ASN A 240 -9.47 -1.56 16.02
CA ASN A 240 -9.54 -2.93 16.50
C ASN A 240 -10.09 -3.00 17.93
N GLY A 241 -10.63 -4.18 18.30
CA GLY A 241 -11.13 -4.40 19.66
C GLY A 241 -12.54 -3.86 19.92
N ALA A 242 -12.88 -3.72 21.22
CA ALA A 242 -14.18 -3.23 21.68
C ALA A 242 -14.35 -1.72 21.37
N ALA A 243 -15.59 -1.26 21.27
CA ALA A 243 -15.88 0.14 20.97
C ALA A 243 -15.20 1.12 21.95
N SER A 244 -15.11 0.76 23.24
CA SER A 244 -14.46 1.58 24.27
C SER A 244 -12.95 1.74 24.11
N THR A 245 -12.30 0.87 23.33
CA THR A 245 -10.85 0.92 23.10
C THR A 245 -10.46 1.47 21.72
N ARG A 246 -11.46 1.82 20.89
CA ARG A 246 -11.23 2.39 19.57
C ARG A 246 -10.81 3.84 19.67
N SER A 247 -9.91 4.26 18.80
CA SER A 247 -9.40 5.63 18.73
C SER A 247 -9.14 6.01 17.28
N GLU A 248 -9.27 7.29 16.94
CA GLU A 248 -8.87 7.78 15.63
C GLU A 248 -7.36 7.58 15.40
N ASN A 249 -6.55 7.92 16.38
CA ASN A 249 -5.09 7.84 16.24
C ASN A 249 -4.56 6.43 16.54
N CYS A 250 -3.46 6.07 15.93
CA CYS A 250 -2.67 4.92 16.34
C CYS A 250 -2.16 5.15 17.78
N SER A 251 -2.19 4.12 18.61
CA SER A 251 -1.68 4.23 19.97
C SER A 251 -0.20 4.65 19.99
N PRO A 252 0.26 5.37 21.03
CA PRO A 252 1.67 5.74 21.15
C PRO A 252 2.62 4.54 21.13
N GLU A 253 2.17 3.39 21.62
CA GLU A 253 2.93 2.13 21.56
C GLU A 253 3.14 1.68 20.11
N VAL A 254 2.08 1.62 19.31
CA VAL A 254 2.16 1.24 17.90
C VAL A 254 3.00 2.24 17.09
N GLN A 255 2.91 3.54 17.41
CA GLN A 255 3.78 4.55 16.78
C GLN A 255 5.25 4.32 17.12
N ARG A 256 5.60 3.95 18.37
CA ARG A 256 6.98 3.58 18.74
C ARG A 256 7.44 2.32 18.02
N GLU A 257 6.57 1.34 17.87
CA GLU A 257 6.87 0.11 17.11
C GLU A 257 7.12 0.39 15.63
N ASN A 258 6.28 1.22 15.00
CA ASN A 258 6.52 1.66 13.63
C ASN A 258 7.86 2.43 13.50
N ASN A 259 8.27 3.19 14.53
CA ASN A 259 9.59 3.82 14.55
C ASN A 259 10.74 2.79 14.64
N ARG A 260 10.53 1.63 15.27
CA ARG A 260 11.54 0.56 15.32
C ARG A 260 11.76 -0.14 13.99
N ILE A 261 10.77 -0.10 13.10
CA ILE A 261 10.86 -0.67 11.74
C ILE A 261 11.09 0.40 10.66
N MET A 262 11.69 1.55 11.00
CA MET A 262 12.02 2.57 10.00
C MET A 262 12.90 2.02 8.86
N TRP A 263 13.72 1.01 9.12
CA TRP A 263 14.50 0.30 8.11
C TRP A 263 13.63 -0.21 6.95
N LEU A 264 12.39 -0.66 7.22
CA LEU A 264 11.45 -1.13 6.19
C LEU A 264 10.97 0.04 5.31
N PHE A 265 10.67 1.19 5.92
CA PHE A 265 10.22 2.38 5.20
C PHE A 265 11.35 3.08 4.45
N ASP A 266 12.54 3.10 5.01
CA ASP A 266 13.75 3.64 4.35
C ASP A 266 14.17 2.77 3.16
N GLY A 267 14.05 1.44 3.27
CA GLY A 267 14.32 0.48 2.19
C GLY A 267 13.28 0.52 1.07
N SER A 268 12.01 0.81 1.39
CA SER A 268 10.91 0.89 0.43
C SER A 268 10.97 2.18 -0.39
N ASP A 269 10.43 2.18 -1.61
CA ASP A 269 10.24 3.38 -2.42
C ASP A 269 8.83 3.97 -2.22
N ILE A 270 7.87 3.10 -1.90
CA ILE A 270 6.47 3.45 -1.64
C ILE A 270 5.99 2.75 -0.37
N ILE A 271 5.15 3.43 0.39
CA ILE A 271 4.50 2.92 1.61
C ILE A 271 3.03 2.62 1.29
N PHE A 272 2.56 1.40 1.61
CA PHE A 272 1.24 0.90 1.25
C PHE A 272 0.37 0.59 2.47
N PRO A 273 -0.15 1.59 3.20
CA PRO A 273 -1.09 1.33 4.29
C PRO A 273 -2.40 0.75 3.74
N SER A 274 -3.04 -0.12 4.52
CA SER A 274 -4.35 -0.69 4.21
C SER A 274 -5.45 0.00 5.02
N VAL A 275 -6.46 0.54 4.34
CA VAL A 275 -7.64 1.17 4.98
C VAL A 275 -8.92 0.38 4.72
N TYR A 276 -8.81 -0.93 4.72
CA TYR A 276 -9.97 -1.81 4.53
C TYR A 276 -10.99 -1.60 5.63
N LEU A 277 -12.24 -1.36 5.22
CA LEU A 277 -13.35 -1.05 6.11
C LEU A 277 -14.11 -2.30 6.56
N ARG A 278 -14.73 -2.20 7.71
CA ARG A 278 -15.66 -3.20 8.25
C ARG A 278 -17.06 -2.61 8.28
N GLU A 279 -18.07 -3.40 7.89
CA GLU A 279 -19.48 -2.97 7.88
C GLU A 279 -19.97 -2.62 9.27
N LYS A 280 -19.55 -3.39 10.28
CA LYS A 280 -19.91 -3.17 11.69
C LYS A 280 -19.39 -1.89 12.33
N LEU A 281 -18.50 -1.16 11.67
CA LEU A 281 -18.08 0.16 12.12
C LEU A 281 -19.13 1.20 11.71
N SER A 282 -19.43 2.14 12.59
CA SER A 282 -20.27 3.29 12.25
C SER A 282 -19.59 4.16 11.16
N PRO A 283 -20.33 5.00 10.44
CA PRO A 283 -19.74 5.90 9.43
C PRO A 283 -18.60 6.75 9.99
N SER A 284 -18.75 7.32 11.19
CA SER A 284 -17.70 8.09 11.85
C SER A 284 -16.47 7.26 12.19
N GLU A 285 -16.64 6.01 12.66
CA GLU A 285 -15.52 5.10 12.94
C GLU A 285 -14.78 4.68 11.67
N ARG A 286 -15.48 4.52 10.53
CA ARG A 286 -14.86 4.24 9.23
C ARG A 286 -13.99 5.39 8.78
N GLU A 287 -14.48 6.63 8.90
CA GLU A 287 -13.72 7.85 8.62
C GLU A 287 -12.48 7.96 9.51
N GLN A 288 -12.64 7.75 10.81
CA GLN A 288 -11.54 7.76 11.79
C GLN A 288 -10.51 6.66 11.49
N LEU A 289 -10.95 5.46 11.06
CA LEU A 289 -10.04 4.39 10.65
C LEU A 289 -9.13 4.85 9.50
N ILE A 290 -9.73 5.41 8.45
CA ILE A 290 -9.00 5.92 7.28
C ILE A 290 -8.03 7.01 7.71
N ARG A 291 -8.55 8.03 8.40
CA ARG A 291 -7.77 9.21 8.83
C ARG A 291 -6.57 8.82 9.68
N GLY A 292 -6.76 7.95 10.66
CA GLY A 292 -5.68 7.53 11.56
C GLY A 292 -4.61 6.72 10.84
N ARG A 293 -4.98 5.76 9.99
CA ARG A 293 -4.03 4.93 9.24
C ARG A 293 -3.24 5.73 8.20
N VAL A 294 -3.92 6.60 7.45
CA VAL A 294 -3.25 7.48 6.48
C VAL A 294 -2.31 8.46 7.19
N ARG A 295 -2.76 9.07 8.31
CA ARG A 295 -1.91 9.96 9.12
C ARG A 295 -0.64 9.28 9.61
N GLU A 296 -0.73 8.05 10.07
CA GLU A 296 0.44 7.28 10.49
C GLU A 296 1.39 6.95 9.33
N ALA A 297 0.85 6.55 8.18
CA ALA A 297 1.65 6.31 6.99
C ALA A 297 2.37 7.59 6.51
N VAL A 298 1.68 8.73 6.52
CA VAL A 298 2.29 10.03 6.20
C VAL A 298 3.36 10.40 7.23
N ARG A 299 3.11 10.14 8.53
CA ARG A 299 4.08 10.41 9.61
C ARG A 299 5.38 9.63 9.41
N VAL A 300 5.31 8.33 9.11
CA VAL A 300 6.52 7.54 8.85
C VAL A 300 7.18 7.94 7.52
N ALA A 301 6.40 8.22 6.48
CA ALA A 301 6.92 8.68 5.19
C ALA A 301 7.70 10.00 5.30
N GLN A 302 7.26 10.92 6.15
CA GLN A 302 7.95 12.20 6.41
C GLN A 302 9.31 12.02 7.10
N ARG A 303 9.54 10.90 7.76
CA ARG A 303 10.78 10.58 8.47
C ARG A 303 11.83 9.92 7.58
N THR A 304 11.43 9.36 6.43
CA THR A 304 12.34 8.75 5.46
C THR A 304 13.13 9.79 4.65
N LYS A 305 14.32 9.42 4.19
CA LYS A 305 15.16 10.25 3.33
C LYS A 305 15.58 9.46 2.08
N PRO A 306 15.14 9.87 0.87
CA PRO A 306 14.16 10.92 0.57
C PRO A 306 12.75 10.56 1.09
N ARG A 307 11.87 11.55 1.22
CA ARG A 307 10.48 11.33 1.63
C ARG A 307 9.78 10.36 0.68
N ARG A 308 9.18 9.29 1.22
CA ARG A 308 8.50 8.26 0.43
C ARG A 308 7.09 8.68 0.04
N LYS A 309 6.65 8.19 -1.12
CA LYS A 309 5.24 8.29 -1.56
C LYS A 309 4.39 7.33 -0.72
N VAL A 310 3.14 7.72 -0.45
CA VAL A 310 2.15 6.87 0.22
C VAL A 310 1.05 6.55 -0.78
N LEU A 311 0.81 5.27 -1.03
CA LEU A 311 -0.30 4.77 -1.84
C LEU A 311 -1.17 3.85 -0.97
N THR A 312 -2.34 4.32 -0.62
CA THR A 312 -3.23 3.63 0.31
C THR A 312 -4.06 2.56 -0.40
N TYR A 313 -4.02 1.34 0.12
CA TYR A 313 -4.88 0.25 -0.34
C TYR A 313 -6.30 0.39 0.17
N LEU A 314 -7.26 0.35 -0.75
CA LEU A 314 -8.70 0.38 -0.50
C LEU A 314 -9.36 -0.86 -1.12
N ARG A 315 -10.42 -1.37 -0.48
CA ARG A 315 -11.33 -2.37 -1.08
C ARG A 315 -12.68 -1.74 -1.34
N TYR A 316 -13.37 -2.21 -2.36
CA TYR A 316 -14.74 -1.80 -2.69
C TYR A 316 -15.82 -2.60 -1.94
N VAL A 317 -15.42 -3.65 -1.18
CA VAL A 317 -16.28 -4.44 -0.29
C VAL A 317 -15.76 -4.37 1.14
N TYR A 318 -16.65 -4.52 2.11
CA TYR A 318 -16.27 -4.63 3.52
C TYR A 318 -15.51 -5.93 3.78
N THR A 319 -14.65 -5.94 4.82
CA THR A 319 -13.84 -7.11 5.17
C THR A 319 -14.57 -8.16 5.99
N ASP A 320 -15.67 -7.79 6.61
CA ASP A 320 -16.47 -8.62 7.52
C ASP A 320 -17.86 -8.97 6.94
N SER A 321 -18.10 -8.62 5.67
CA SER A 321 -19.29 -9.00 4.93
C SER A 321 -19.01 -9.04 3.41
N ILE A 322 -20.01 -9.42 2.63
CA ILE A 322 -19.98 -9.40 1.16
C ILE A 322 -20.56 -8.09 0.59
N GLN A 323 -20.92 -7.15 1.46
CA GLN A 323 -21.52 -5.89 1.05
C GLN A 323 -20.51 -4.94 0.44
N TYR A 324 -20.94 -4.19 -0.57
CA TYR A 324 -20.16 -3.12 -1.17
C TYR A 324 -20.15 -1.89 -0.26
N LEU A 325 -19.11 -1.06 -0.41
CA LEU A 325 -19.06 0.22 0.26
C LEU A 325 -20.26 1.08 -0.16
N THR A 326 -20.91 1.70 0.82
CA THR A 326 -22.06 2.59 0.59
C THR A 326 -21.64 3.93 -0.02
N GLU A 327 -22.57 4.63 -0.67
CA GLU A 327 -22.29 5.92 -1.35
C GLU A 327 -21.79 7.02 -0.42
N CYS A 328 -22.10 6.98 0.88
CA CYS A 328 -21.62 7.96 1.87
C CYS A 328 -20.10 7.94 2.10
N LEU A 329 -19.36 7.04 1.45
CA LEU A 329 -17.91 6.94 1.52
C LEU A 329 -17.22 7.37 0.19
N ARG A 330 -17.97 7.96 -0.72
CA ARG A 330 -17.47 8.52 -1.99
C ARG A 330 -16.88 9.91 -1.85
#